data_89feda03b41c20abdf538731e128109b
#
_entry.id   89feda03b41c20abdf538731e128109b
#
_cell.length_a   1.000
_cell.length_b   1.000
_cell.length_c   1.000
_cell.angle_alpha   90.00
_cell.angle_beta   90.00
_cell.angle_gamma   90.00
#
_symmetry.space_group_name_H-M   'P 1'
#
loop_
_entity.id
_entity.type
_entity.pdbx_description
1 polymer ?
#
loop_
_entity_poly.entity_id
_entity_poly.type
_entity_poly.pdbx_seq_one_letter_code
_entity_poly.pdbx_strand_id
1 'polypeptide(L)'
;VTRTPTDRIARVLAVLRQDTHLAARLTVRDLVGFGRFPHHRGRPNADDRAHVDRAIAQLDLTGLEGRFLDELSGGQRQRAFIAMTLAQDTPLLLLDEPLNNLDLRHAVDIMRLLRRIADELGRRVVIVLHDLNFAAAHADRIVAMRDGRVVADGTPAEVMRPEVLAEVYGLAIDVREIDGVPVGLYYR
;
A
#
# COMPACT_ATOMS: atom_id res chain seq x y z
N VAL A 1 17.32 -1.71 12.68
CA VAL A 1 16.75 -0.43 12.23
C VAL A 1 17.34 0.72 13.04
N THR A 2 17.39 0.62 14.36
CA THR A 2 17.82 1.72 15.27
C THR A 2 19.29 2.17 15.10
N ARG A 3 20.14 1.42 14.42
CA ARG A 3 21.56 1.75 14.18
C ARG A 3 21.88 2.07 12.72
N THR A 4 20.91 1.96 11.81
CA THR A 4 21.13 2.21 10.39
C THR A 4 20.78 3.66 10.06
N PRO A 5 21.66 4.42 9.37
CA PRO A 5 21.37 5.78 8.93
C PRO A 5 20.10 5.86 8.10
N THR A 6 19.30 6.90 8.31
CA THR A 6 17.98 7.08 7.68
C THR A 6 18.06 7.10 6.15
N ASP A 7 19.12 7.67 5.58
CA ASP A 7 19.33 7.72 4.13
C ASP A 7 19.57 6.32 3.51
N ARG A 8 20.18 5.40 4.25
CA ARG A 8 20.31 3.99 3.84
C ARG A 8 18.98 3.26 3.90
N ILE A 9 18.20 3.49 4.97
CA ILE A 9 16.86 2.90 5.10
C ILE A 9 15.97 3.36 3.96
N ALA A 10 15.97 4.66 3.66
CA ALA A 10 15.17 5.24 2.59
C ALA A 10 15.51 4.76 1.16
N ARG A 11 16.61 4.04 0.97
CA ARG A 11 16.97 3.39 -0.31
C ARG A 11 16.51 1.93 -0.38
N VAL A 12 16.01 1.36 0.72
CA VAL A 12 15.59 -0.04 0.80
C VAL A 12 14.10 -0.15 1.09
N LEU A 13 13.55 0.80 1.82
CA LEU A 13 12.17 0.80 2.31
C LEU A 13 11.53 2.16 2.02
N ALA A 14 10.42 2.15 1.30
CA ALA A 14 9.52 3.28 1.21
C ALA A 14 8.28 3.02 2.09
N VAL A 15 7.82 4.04 2.78
CA VAL A 15 6.70 3.92 3.73
C VAL A 15 5.64 4.95 3.38
N LEU A 16 4.41 4.47 3.14
CA LEU A 16 3.21 5.30 3.15
C LEU A 16 2.57 5.19 4.53
N ARG A 17 2.46 6.30 5.24
CA ARG A 17 1.79 6.38 6.54
C ARG A 17 0.29 6.57 6.38
N GLN A 18 -0.47 6.16 7.37
CA GLN A 18 -1.92 6.35 7.45
C GLN A 18 -2.31 7.84 7.36
N ASP A 19 -1.59 8.71 8.07
CA ASP A 19 -1.83 10.15 8.04
C ASP A 19 -1.06 10.82 6.89
N THR A 20 -1.80 11.32 5.90
CA THR A 20 -1.30 11.97 4.69
C THR A 20 -1.69 13.44 4.62
N HIS A 21 -1.91 14.09 5.78
CA HIS A 21 -2.20 15.52 5.82
C HIS A 21 -0.98 16.34 5.44
N LEU A 22 -1.13 17.12 4.37
CA LEU A 22 -0.13 18.08 3.91
C LEU A 22 -0.72 19.48 4.03
N ALA A 23 -0.02 20.38 4.75
CA ALA A 23 -0.40 21.78 4.87
C ALA A 23 -0.09 22.60 3.60
N ALA A 24 0.78 22.10 2.73
CA ALA A 24 1.17 22.77 1.49
C ALA A 24 0.23 22.40 0.33
N ARG A 25 -0.09 23.38 -0.50
CA ARG A 25 -0.81 23.16 -1.75
C ARG A 25 0.16 22.65 -2.82
N LEU A 26 0.11 21.36 -3.10
CA LEU A 26 1.03 20.66 -4.00
C LEU A 26 0.28 20.11 -5.20
N THR A 27 0.95 20.09 -6.35
CA THR A 27 0.49 19.32 -7.51
C THR A 27 0.81 17.83 -7.33
N VAL A 28 0.18 16.98 -8.14
CA VAL A 28 0.51 15.53 -8.19
C VAL A 28 2.00 15.34 -8.46
N ARG A 29 2.56 16.08 -9.42
CA ARG A 29 3.98 15.98 -9.77
C ARG A 29 4.90 16.39 -8.63
N ASP A 30 4.57 17.45 -7.90
CA ASP A 30 5.34 17.89 -6.74
C ASP A 30 5.35 16.81 -5.66
N LEU A 31 4.18 16.25 -5.32
CA LEU A 31 4.07 15.18 -4.34
C LEU A 31 4.89 13.97 -4.74
N VAL A 32 4.72 13.46 -5.97
CA VAL A 32 5.45 12.27 -6.44
C VAL A 32 6.95 12.54 -6.46
N GLY A 33 7.36 13.78 -6.78
CA GLY A 33 8.75 14.23 -6.74
C GLY A 33 9.41 14.10 -5.35
N PHE A 34 8.65 14.25 -4.25
CA PHE A 34 9.20 14.05 -2.91
C PHE A 34 9.69 12.62 -2.68
N GLY A 35 9.14 11.62 -3.36
CA GLY A 35 9.64 10.25 -3.31
C GLY A 35 11.11 10.14 -3.73
N ARG A 36 11.61 11.05 -4.57
CA ARG A 36 13.00 11.06 -5.03
C ARG A 36 13.97 11.76 -4.08
N PHE A 37 13.48 12.45 -3.04
CA PHE A 37 14.32 13.21 -2.11
C PHE A 37 15.52 12.42 -1.54
N PRO A 38 15.42 11.14 -1.17
CA PRO A 38 16.55 10.35 -0.68
C PRO A 38 17.69 10.19 -1.69
N HIS A 39 17.43 10.40 -2.99
CA HIS A 39 18.39 10.24 -4.08
C HIS A 39 19.09 11.56 -4.44
N HIS A 40 18.36 12.66 -4.52
CA HIS A 40 18.88 13.94 -5.02
C HIS A 40 19.05 15.04 -3.96
N ARG A 41 18.49 14.88 -2.73
CA ARG A 41 18.62 15.83 -1.62
C ARG A 41 18.34 17.29 -2.01
N GLY A 42 17.27 17.51 -2.79
CA GLY A 42 16.84 18.85 -3.23
C GLY A 42 17.42 19.31 -4.58
N ARG A 43 18.20 18.49 -5.30
CA ARG A 43 18.76 18.81 -6.63
C ARG A 43 18.36 17.73 -7.66
N PRO A 44 17.09 17.67 -8.08
CA PRO A 44 16.61 16.62 -8.98
C PRO A 44 17.28 16.73 -10.37
N ASN A 45 17.65 15.57 -10.91
CA ASN A 45 18.25 15.43 -12.23
C ASN A 45 17.25 14.82 -13.25
N ALA A 46 17.71 14.47 -14.45
CA ALA A 46 16.87 13.88 -15.49
C ALA A 46 16.36 12.48 -15.12
N ASP A 47 17.19 11.68 -14.43
CA ASP A 47 16.81 10.34 -13.97
C ASP A 47 15.70 10.40 -12.90
N ASP A 48 15.79 11.34 -11.96
CA ASP A 48 14.73 11.56 -10.98
C ASP A 48 13.40 11.92 -11.64
N ARG A 49 13.43 12.79 -12.66
CA ARG A 49 12.22 13.11 -13.44
C ARG A 49 11.63 11.90 -14.14
N ALA A 50 12.47 11.05 -14.74
CA ALA A 50 12.04 9.82 -15.38
C ALA A 50 11.39 8.83 -14.39
N HIS A 51 11.89 8.74 -13.15
CA HIS A 51 11.25 7.95 -12.09
C HIS A 51 9.87 8.51 -11.70
N VAL A 52 9.74 9.83 -11.59
CA VAL A 52 8.46 10.50 -11.32
C VAL A 52 7.46 10.22 -12.44
N ASP A 53 7.87 10.38 -13.71
CA ASP A 53 6.99 10.14 -14.86
C ASP A 53 6.52 8.68 -14.92
N ARG A 54 7.40 7.72 -14.68
CA ARG A 54 7.04 6.29 -14.62
C ARG A 54 6.03 6.02 -13.49
N ALA A 55 6.28 6.53 -12.28
CA ALA A 55 5.38 6.32 -11.16
C ALA A 55 3.99 6.91 -11.41
N ILE A 56 3.90 8.10 -12.00
CA ILE A 56 2.65 8.75 -12.40
C ILE A 56 1.88 7.87 -13.41
N ALA A 57 2.57 7.36 -14.43
CA ALA A 57 1.96 6.50 -15.43
C ALA A 57 1.48 5.16 -14.84
N GLN A 58 2.28 4.52 -13.98
CA GLN A 58 1.96 3.25 -13.33
C GLN A 58 0.75 3.34 -12.39
N LEU A 59 0.48 4.53 -11.86
CA LEU A 59 -0.66 4.78 -10.97
C LEU A 59 -1.88 5.38 -11.70
N ASP A 60 -1.91 5.35 -13.03
CA ASP A 60 -2.99 5.90 -13.86
C ASP A 60 -3.30 7.38 -13.53
N LEU A 61 -2.26 8.18 -13.34
CA LEU A 61 -2.35 9.61 -13.02
C LEU A 61 -1.94 10.51 -14.19
N THR A 62 -1.68 9.94 -15.36
CA THR A 62 -1.37 10.69 -16.57
C THR A 62 -2.49 11.67 -16.91
N GLY A 63 -2.13 12.93 -17.19
CA GLY A 63 -3.07 14.03 -17.41
C GLY A 63 -3.57 14.71 -16.11
N LEU A 64 -3.15 14.22 -14.94
CA LEU A 64 -3.45 14.84 -13.65
C LEU A 64 -2.21 15.48 -12.99
N GLU A 65 -1.04 15.43 -13.62
CA GLU A 65 0.25 15.79 -13.05
C GLU A 65 0.30 17.22 -12.50
N GLY A 66 -0.35 18.14 -13.22
CA GLY A 66 -0.43 19.56 -12.85
C GLY A 66 -1.58 19.91 -11.92
N ARG A 67 -2.50 18.97 -11.63
CA ARG A 67 -3.60 19.23 -10.70
C ARG A 67 -3.11 19.28 -9.27
N PHE A 68 -3.72 20.13 -8.47
CA PHE A 68 -3.47 20.19 -7.04
C PHE A 68 -4.16 19.01 -6.33
N LEU A 69 -3.60 18.57 -5.21
CA LEU A 69 -4.11 17.43 -4.45
C LEU A 69 -5.52 17.64 -3.89
N ASP A 70 -5.91 18.88 -3.65
CA ASP A 70 -7.24 19.29 -3.18
C ASP A 70 -8.31 19.25 -4.30
N GLU A 71 -7.89 19.15 -5.56
CA GLU A 71 -8.75 19.00 -6.74
C GLU A 71 -9.02 17.54 -7.13
N LEU A 72 -8.40 16.59 -6.43
CA LEU A 72 -8.49 15.17 -6.72
C LEU A 72 -9.62 14.49 -5.94
N SER A 73 -10.21 13.44 -6.55
CA SER A 73 -11.02 12.49 -5.78
C SER A 73 -10.18 11.75 -4.74
N GLY A 74 -10.81 11.19 -3.70
CA GLY A 74 -10.11 10.41 -2.67
C GLY A 74 -9.24 9.30 -3.25
N GLY A 75 -9.75 8.54 -4.23
CA GLY A 75 -9.00 7.47 -4.90
C GLY A 75 -7.85 8.00 -5.75
N GLN A 76 -8.01 9.13 -6.46
CA GLN A 76 -6.92 9.77 -7.20
C GLN A 76 -5.83 10.28 -6.27
N ARG A 77 -6.24 10.93 -5.16
CA ARG A 77 -5.31 11.41 -4.14
C ARG A 77 -4.52 10.25 -3.52
N GLN A 78 -5.18 9.15 -3.18
CA GLN A 78 -4.51 7.96 -2.63
C GLN A 78 -3.50 7.39 -3.62
N ARG A 79 -3.86 7.29 -4.91
CA ARG A 79 -2.93 6.86 -5.96
C ARG A 79 -1.72 7.78 -6.07
N ALA A 80 -1.89 9.09 -5.90
CA ALA A 80 -0.77 10.03 -5.91
C ALA A 80 0.22 9.80 -4.74
N PHE A 81 -0.27 9.47 -3.54
CA PHE A 81 0.59 9.09 -2.42
C PHE A 81 1.31 7.74 -2.65
N ILE A 82 0.63 6.75 -3.23
CA ILE A 82 1.26 5.49 -3.61
C ILE A 82 2.32 5.74 -4.70
N ALA A 83 2.05 6.62 -5.69
CA ALA A 83 3.02 7.01 -6.72
C ALA A 83 4.27 7.66 -6.11
N MET A 84 4.12 8.53 -5.11
CA MET A 84 5.25 9.09 -4.36
C MET A 84 6.11 7.98 -3.73
N THR A 85 5.46 7.00 -3.09
CA THR A 85 6.14 5.87 -2.47
C THR A 85 6.87 5.00 -3.52
N LEU A 86 6.23 4.77 -4.67
CA LEU A 86 6.81 3.99 -5.76
C LEU A 86 7.97 4.72 -6.45
N ALA A 87 7.88 6.06 -6.60
CA ALA A 87 8.93 6.88 -7.18
C ALA A 87 10.24 6.84 -6.37
N GLN A 88 10.19 6.48 -5.08
CA GLN A 88 11.37 6.28 -4.24
C GLN A 88 12.25 5.11 -4.72
N ASP A 89 11.70 4.22 -5.56
CA ASP A 89 12.41 3.12 -6.22
C ASP A 89 13.12 2.17 -5.26
N THR A 90 12.40 1.73 -4.23
CA THR A 90 12.90 0.79 -3.23
C THR A 90 12.41 -0.64 -3.50
N PRO A 91 13.15 -1.68 -3.10
CA PRO A 91 12.70 -3.06 -3.22
C PRO A 91 11.52 -3.42 -2.30
N LEU A 92 11.30 -2.65 -1.22
CA LEU A 92 10.24 -2.88 -0.23
C LEU A 92 9.35 -1.65 -0.10
N LEU A 93 8.05 -1.84 -0.23
CA LEU A 93 7.01 -0.85 0.03
C LEU A 93 6.21 -1.27 1.26
N LEU A 94 6.07 -0.39 2.24
CA LEU A 94 5.19 -0.57 3.39
C LEU A 94 4.06 0.46 3.32
N LEU A 95 2.84 -0.02 3.22
CA LEU A 95 1.64 0.81 3.09
C LEU A 95 0.77 0.61 4.32
N ASP A 96 0.63 1.66 5.11
CA ASP A 96 -0.15 1.64 6.33
C ASP A 96 -1.58 2.09 6.03
N GLU A 97 -2.53 1.15 6.07
CA GLU A 97 -3.96 1.34 5.81
C GLU A 97 -4.28 2.13 4.52
N PRO A 98 -3.76 1.72 3.36
CA PRO A 98 -3.89 2.50 2.12
C PRO A 98 -5.32 2.52 1.56
N LEU A 99 -6.25 1.76 2.13
CA LEU A 99 -7.66 1.69 1.69
C LEU A 99 -8.60 2.54 2.54
N ASN A 100 -8.10 3.19 3.60
CA ASN A 100 -8.94 3.98 4.50
C ASN A 100 -9.63 5.14 3.77
N ASN A 101 -10.91 5.36 4.12
CA ASN A 101 -11.76 6.40 3.55
C ASN A 101 -12.01 6.29 2.03
N LEU A 102 -11.80 5.11 1.45
CA LEU A 102 -12.13 4.82 0.06
C LEU A 102 -13.44 4.04 -0.03
N ASP A 103 -14.21 4.30 -1.07
CA ASP A 103 -15.31 3.43 -1.44
C ASP A 103 -14.80 2.08 -1.97
N LEU A 104 -15.68 1.09 -2.02
CA LEU A 104 -15.34 -0.28 -2.41
C LEU A 104 -14.68 -0.35 -3.81
N ARG A 105 -15.14 0.45 -4.78
CA ARG A 105 -14.60 0.46 -6.12
C ARG A 105 -13.14 0.91 -6.12
N HIS A 106 -12.85 2.03 -5.47
CA HIS A 106 -11.50 2.56 -5.38
C HIS A 106 -10.57 1.64 -4.57
N ALA A 107 -11.09 0.99 -3.51
CA ALA A 107 -10.32 0.02 -2.73
C ALA A 107 -9.90 -1.18 -3.59
N VAL A 108 -10.83 -1.76 -4.36
CA VAL A 108 -10.54 -2.87 -5.29
C VAL A 108 -9.53 -2.44 -6.36
N ASP A 109 -9.69 -1.24 -6.95
CA ASP A 109 -8.77 -0.74 -7.97
C ASP A 109 -7.34 -0.56 -7.39
N ILE A 110 -7.21 -0.08 -6.15
CA ILE A 110 -5.90 0.04 -5.48
C ILE A 110 -5.30 -1.33 -5.19
N MET A 111 -6.06 -2.30 -4.70
CA MET A 111 -5.52 -3.64 -4.44
C MET A 111 -5.02 -4.32 -5.72
N ARG A 112 -5.77 -4.21 -6.82
CA ARG A 112 -5.34 -4.69 -8.14
C ARG A 112 -4.05 -4.02 -8.62
N LEU A 113 -3.95 -2.72 -8.41
CA LEU A 113 -2.77 -1.95 -8.74
C LEU A 113 -1.55 -2.40 -7.93
N LEU A 114 -1.69 -2.58 -6.61
CA LEU A 114 -0.62 -3.04 -5.73
C LEU A 114 -0.19 -4.47 -6.09
N ARG A 115 -1.13 -5.34 -6.49
CA ARG A 115 -0.80 -6.68 -7.00
C ARG A 115 0.06 -6.59 -8.27
N ARG A 116 -0.33 -5.75 -9.24
CA ARG A 116 0.48 -5.51 -10.45
C ARG A 116 1.90 -5.01 -10.11
N ILE A 117 2.02 -4.07 -9.18
CA ILE A 117 3.33 -3.57 -8.72
C ILE A 117 4.20 -4.70 -8.17
N ALA A 118 3.61 -5.61 -7.39
CA ALA A 118 4.34 -6.76 -6.85
C ALA A 118 4.78 -7.72 -7.96
N ASP A 119 3.87 -8.08 -8.87
CA ASP A 119 4.09 -9.10 -9.89
C ASP A 119 5.00 -8.60 -11.03
N GLU A 120 4.69 -7.42 -11.58
CA GLU A 120 5.37 -6.91 -12.79
C GLU A 120 6.67 -6.18 -12.48
N LEU A 121 6.74 -5.48 -11.34
CA LEU A 121 7.93 -4.72 -10.96
C LEU A 121 8.81 -5.46 -9.95
N GLY A 122 8.43 -6.67 -9.51
CA GLY A 122 9.17 -7.49 -8.56
C GLY A 122 9.35 -6.82 -7.19
N ARG A 123 8.43 -5.92 -6.80
CA ARG A 123 8.50 -5.22 -5.51
C ARG A 123 7.85 -6.08 -4.42
N ARG A 124 8.47 -6.09 -3.24
CA ARG A 124 7.80 -6.62 -2.05
C ARG A 124 6.88 -5.56 -1.49
N VAL A 125 5.59 -5.88 -1.42
CA VAL A 125 4.57 -4.96 -0.90
C VAL A 125 4.02 -5.52 0.40
N VAL A 126 4.18 -4.77 1.48
CA VAL A 126 3.58 -5.06 2.79
C VAL A 126 2.48 -4.05 3.03
N ILE A 127 1.28 -4.53 3.32
CA ILE A 127 0.09 -3.70 3.50
C ILE A 127 -0.52 -4.00 4.87
N VAL A 128 -0.78 -2.97 5.65
CA VAL A 128 -1.64 -3.09 6.83
C VAL A 128 -3.09 -2.94 6.39
N LEU A 129 -3.91 -3.95 6.68
CA LEU A 129 -5.32 -4.01 6.31
C LEU A 129 -6.18 -4.38 7.52
N HIS A 130 -7.39 -3.82 7.58
CA HIS A 130 -8.42 -4.23 8.54
C HIS A 130 -9.39 -5.27 7.97
N ASP A 131 -9.59 -5.27 6.65
CA ASP A 131 -10.49 -6.21 5.98
C ASP A 131 -9.76 -7.53 5.67
N LEU A 132 -10.19 -8.58 6.36
CA LEU A 132 -9.61 -9.92 6.20
C LEU A 132 -9.88 -10.53 4.82
N ASN A 133 -11.00 -10.18 4.16
CA ASN A 133 -11.34 -10.71 2.85
C ASN A 133 -10.50 -10.06 1.75
N PHE A 134 -10.18 -8.76 1.87
CA PHE A 134 -9.17 -8.15 1.01
C PHE A 134 -7.79 -8.80 1.17
N ALA A 135 -7.37 -9.07 2.41
CA ALA A 135 -6.11 -9.76 2.66
C ALA A 135 -6.10 -11.16 2.03
N ALA A 136 -7.17 -11.93 2.24
CA ALA A 136 -7.29 -13.29 1.69
C ALA A 136 -7.31 -13.34 0.17
N ALA A 137 -7.93 -12.36 -0.49
CA ALA A 137 -8.05 -12.33 -1.94
C ALA A 137 -6.81 -11.85 -2.69
N HIS A 138 -5.90 -11.12 -2.01
CA HIS A 138 -4.80 -10.44 -2.71
C HIS A 138 -3.40 -10.76 -2.19
N ALA A 139 -3.27 -11.26 -0.95
CA ALA A 139 -1.96 -11.51 -0.36
C ALA A 139 -1.42 -12.91 -0.70
N ASP A 140 -0.09 -13.02 -0.86
CA ASP A 140 0.61 -14.30 -0.91
C ASP A 140 0.84 -14.86 0.52
N ARG A 141 0.94 -13.95 1.50
CA ARG A 141 1.19 -14.25 2.91
C ARG A 141 0.46 -13.26 3.81
N ILE A 142 -0.14 -13.75 4.87
CA ILE A 142 -0.83 -12.96 5.88
C ILE A 142 -0.11 -13.12 7.21
N VAL A 143 0.17 -12.00 7.87
CA VAL A 143 0.65 -11.94 9.24
C VAL A 143 -0.45 -11.32 10.09
N ALA A 144 -1.10 -12.14 10.91
CA ALA A 144 -2.15 -11.67 11.82
C ALA A 144 -1.55 -11.31 13.18
N MET A 145 -1.92 -10.13 13.68
CA MET A 145 -1.42 -9.61 14.95
C MET A 145 -2.57 -9.32 15.92
N ARG A 146 -2.32 -9.61 17.19
CA ARG A 146 -3.21 -9.25 18.30
C ARG A 146 -2.38 -8.84 19.51
N ASP A 147 -2.74 -7.75 20.17
CA ASP A 147 -2.09 -7.24 21.38
C ASP A 147 -0.56 -7.09 21.22
N GLY A 148 -0.10 -6.61 20.03
CA GLY A 148 1.30 -6.40 19.72
C GLY A 148 2.12 -7.68 19.46
N ARG A 149 1.46 -8.83 19.32
CA ARG A 149 2.11 -10.13 19.05
C ARG A 149 1.60 -10.72 17.74
N VAL A 150 2.48 -11.44 17.05
CA VAL A 150 2.08 -12.26 15.90
C VAL A 150 1.34 -13.49 16.43
N VAL A 151 0.11 -13.67 16.00
CA VAL A 151 -0.76 -14.80 16.36
C VAL A 151 -0.73 -15.86 15.26
N ALA A 152 -0.76 -15.42 13.99
CA ALA A 152 -0.64 -16.33 12.86
C ALA A 152 0.21 -15.73 11.77
N ASP A 153 0.89 -16.57 11.01
CA ASP A 153 1.76 -16.21 9.88
C ASP A 153 1.76 -17.35 8.87
N GLY A 154 1.19 -17.12 7.69
CA GLY A 154 1.04 -18.16 6.66
C GLY A 154 0.38 -17.67 5.38
N THR A 155 0.06 -18.61 4.51
CA THR A 155 -0.76 -18.37 3.32
C THR A 155 -2.20 -18.00 3.71
N PRO A 156 -2.98 -17.38 2.80
CA PRO A 156 -4.41 -17.14 3.06
C PRO A 156 -5.16 -18.39 3.52
N ALA A 157 -4.91 -19.56 2.91
CA ALA A 157 -5.56 -20.81 3.30
C ALA A 157 -5.21 -21.28 4.73
N GLU A 158 -4.00 -20.99 5.20
CA GLU A 158 -3.56 -21.34 6.56
C GLU A 158 -4.11 -20.38 7.61
N VAL A 159 -4.19 -19.08 7.31
CA VAL A 159 -4.63 -18.05 8.26
C VAL A 159 -6.15 -17.94 8.31
N MET A 160 -6.84 -18.12 7.19
CA MET A 160 -8.31 -18.00 7.10
C MET A 160 -9.08 -19.23 7.65
N ARG A 161 -8.48 -19.97 8.58
CA ARG A 161 -9.18 -21.07 9.26
C ARG A 161 -10.00 -20.54 10.45
N PRO A 162 -11.23 -21.07 10.70
CA PRO A 162 -12.08 -20.59 11.78
C PRO A 162 -11.40 -20.53 13.15
N GLU A 163 -10.55 -21.52 13.48
CA GLU A 163 -9.83 -21.58 14.75
C GLU A 163 -8.82 -20.44 14.88
N VAL A 164 -8.09 -20.15 13.80
CA VAL A 164 -7.08 -19.08 13.77
C VAL A 164 -7.77 -17.72 13.84
N LEU A 165 -8.87 -17.53 13.09
CA LEU A 165 -9.63 -16.28 13.12
C LEU A 165 -10.29 -16.04 14.48
N ALA A 166 -10.77 -17.10 15.15
CA ALA A 166 -11.28 -16.99 16.51
C ALA A 166 -10.22 -16.53 17.51
N GLU A 167 -8.99 -17.00 17.34
CA GLU A 167 -7.85 -16.55 18.15
C GLU A 167 -7.49 -15.08 17.86
N VAL A 168 -7.46 -14.68 16.59
CA VAL A 168 -7.10 -13.31 16.17
C VAL A 168 -8.16 -12.29 16.61
N TYR A 169 -9.43 -12.55 16.29
CA TYR A 169 -10.53 -11.57 16.46
C TYR A 169 -11.33 -11.75 17.75
N GLY A 170 -11.21 -12.90 18.42
CA GLY A 170 -11.99 -13.20 19.63
C GLY A 170 -13.46 -13.50 19.35
N LEU A 171 -13.81 -13.83 18.09
CA LEU A 171 -15.17 -14.18 17.66
C LEU A 171 -15.13 -15.34 16.66
N ALA A 172 -16.21 -16.15 16.63
CA ALA A 172 -16.35 -17.21 15.65
C ALA A 172 -16.65 -16.63 14.27
N ILE A 173 -15.82 -16.98 13.29
CA ILE A 173 -15.98 -16.57 11.89
C ILE A 173 -16.14 -17.83 11.05
N ASP A 174 -17.28 -17.98 10.37
CA ASP A 174 -17.47 -19.01 9.37
C ASP A 174 -16.64 -18.68 8.12
N VAL A 175 -15.96 -19.67 7.53
CA VAL A 175 -15.12 -19.49 6.35
C VAL A 175 -15.62 -20.38 5.24
N ARG A 176 -15.83 -19.80 4.06
CA ARG A 176 -16.21 -20.53 2.85
C ARG A 176 -15.23 -20.26 1.74
N GLU A 177 -14.94 -21.24 0.95
CA GLU A 177 -14.18 -21.08 -0.27
C GLU A 177 -15.10 -20.68 -1.42
N ILE A 178 -14.78 -19.58 -2.10
CA ILE A 178 -15.48 -19.08 -3.29
C ILE A 178 -14.42 -18.86 -4.37
N ASP A 179 -14.53 -19.61 -5.46
CA ASP A 179 -13.60 -19.57 -6.58
C ASP A 179 -12.11 -19.71 -6.16
N GLY A 180 -11.84 -20.60 -5.19
CA GLY A 180 -10.49 -20.84 -4.67
C GLY A 180 -9.98 -19.81 -3.66
N VAL A 181 -10.81 -18.83 -3.28
CA VAL A 181 -10.47 -17.80 -2.29
C VAL A 181 -11.24 -18.04 -0.99
N PRO A 182 -10.58 -18.13 0.18
CA PRO A 182 -11.27 -18.24 1.46
C PRO A 182 -11.92 -16.90 1.83
N VAL A 183 -13.21 -16.93 2.15
CA VAL A 183 -14.02 -15.75 2.53
C VAL A 183 -14.58 -15.92 3.93
N GLY A 184 -14.26 -14.99 4.81
CA GLY A 184 -14.78 -14.93 6.17
C GLY A 184 -16.18 -14.29 6.22
N LEU A 185 -17.14 -14.98 6.88
CA LEU A 185 -18.51 -14.53 7.05
C LEU A 185 -18.74 -14.14 8.53
N TYR A 186 -18.64 -12.84 8.81
CA TYR A 186 -18.70 -12.29 10.18
C TYR A 186 -19.86 -11.32 10.42
N TYR A 187 -20.84 -11.26 9.50
CA TYR A 187 -21.99 -10.33 9.56
C TYR A 187 -23.24 -10.94 10.26
N ARG A 188 -23.10 -12.04 11.00
CA ARG A 188 -24.24 -12.73 11.62
C ARG A 188 -24.13 -12.74 13.14
#